data_8d346a63b98246448b31ef35b2adbcd8
#
_entry.id   8d346a63b98246448b31ef35b2adbcd8
#
_cell.length_a   1.000
_cell.length_b   1.000
_cell.length_c   1.000
_cell.angle_alpha   90.00
_cell.angle_beta   90.00
_cell.angle_gamma   90.00
#
_symmetry.space_group_name_H-M   'P 1'
#
loop_
_entity.id
_entity.type
_entity.pdbx_description
1 polymer ?
#
loop_
_entity_poly.entity_id
_entity_poly.type
_entity_poly.pdbx_seq_one_letter_code
_entity_poly.pdbx_strand_id
1 'polypeptide(L)'
;MKGKRNKVMRIAIVDDERPAREGLRYEIEDLRSDVDIIFADSGMAAVQLLSDKTVDLLFLDVNLGDANSTTLVSTFHKLQHDMMICFVTAYSDYAIKAFELGVDDYIMKPFDNKRIEKVIQKAEEKSAINRIIKKVDEGKAKIENEDEVTGEFVEIEEDEEKGE
;
A
#
# COMPACT_ATOMS: atom_id res chain seq x y z
N MET A 1 20.95 4.41 -16.70
CA MET A 1 19.98 3.99 -17.39
C MET A 1 18.59 4.24 -17.04
N LYS A 2 17.97 4.87 -17.85
CA LYS A 2 16.74 5.34 -17.56
C LYS A 2 15.72 4.33 -17.40
N GLY A 3 15.58 3.41 -18.20
CA GLY A 3 14.52 2.45 -18.12
C GLY A 3 14.66 1.47 -17.01
N LYS A 4 15.84 1.45 -16.39
CA LYS A 4 16.06 0.50 -15.32
C LYS A 4 15.87 1.07 -13.96
N ARG A 5 15.55 2.33 -13.85
CA ARG A 5 15.42 2.93 -12.56
C ARG A 5 14.24 2.34 -11.82
N ASN A 6 14.42 2.04 -10.56
CA ASN A 6 13.33 1.56 -9.72
C ASN A 6 12.28 2.63 -9.57
N LYS A 7 11.05 2.19 -9.48
CA LYS A 7 9.95 3.11 -9.25
C LYS A 7 10.07 3.72 -7.86
N VAL A 8 9.91 5.03 -7.77
CA VAL A 8 9.90 5.73 -6.49
C VAL A 8 8.59 5.44 -5.78
N MET A 9 8.65 5.08 -4.51
CA MET A 9 7.46 4.82 -3.72
C MET A 9 6.69 6.11 -3.50
N ARG A 10 5.39 6.08 -3.73
CA ARG A 10 4.53 7.23 -3.46
C ARG A 10 3.69 6.96 -2.23
N ILE A 11 3.76 7.87 -1.28
CA ILE A 11 3.05 7.77 -0.02
C ILE A 11 2.08 8.93 0.07
N ALA A 12 0.82 8.64 0.39
CA ALA A 12 -0.19 9.67 0.60
C ALA A 12 -0.48 9.80 2.08
N ILE A 13 -0.62 11.02 2.54
CA ILE A 13 -0.99 11.31 3.93
C ILE A 13 -2.31 12.05 3.91
N VAL A 14 -3.33 11.46 4.53
CA VAL A 14 -4.67 12.04 4.57
C VAL A 14 -5.01 12.36 6.01
N ASP A 15 -5.04 13.65 6.33
CA ASP A 15 -5.29 14.15 7.67
C ASP A 15 -5.76 15.59 7.51
N ASP A 16 -6.81 15.98 8.24
CA ASP A 16 -7.36 17.33 8.08
C ASP A 16 -6.54 18.37 8.83
N GLU A 17 -5.53 17.98 9.62
CA GLU A 17 -4.71 18.91 10.36
C GLU A 17 -3.34 19.02 9.74
N ARG A 18 -3.00 20.23 9.32
CA ARG A 18 -1.72 20.46 8.68
C ARG A 18 -0.52 20.08 9.54
N PRO A 19 -0.49 20.44 10.83
CA PRO A 19 0.67 20.05 11.65
C PRO A 19 0.86 18.54 11.70
N ALA A 20 -0.22 17.77 11.71
CA ALA A 20 -0.11 16.31 11.73
C ALA A 20 0.46 15.80 10.42
N ARG A 21 0.01 16.36 9.29
CA ARG A 21 0.55 15.96 7.99
C ARG A 21 2.03 16.27 7.90
N GLU A 22 2.42 17.48 8.30
CA GLU A 22 3.82 17.89 8.20
C GLU A 22 4.71 17.08 9.13
N GLY A 23 4.20 16.77 10.32
CA GLY A 23 4.97 15.96 11.27
C GLY A 23 5.22 14.56 10.73
N LEU A 24 4.21 13.93 10.17
CA LEU A 24 4.37 12.60 9.61
C LEU A 24 5.27 12.63 8.39
N ARG A 25 5.13 13.65 7.56
CA ARG A 25 6.01 13.82 6.41
C ARG A 25 7.47 13.90 6.85
N TYR A 26 7.73 14.70 7.88
CA TYR A 26 9.09 14.86 8.37
C TYR A 26 9.68 13.52 8.80
N GLU A 27 8.90 12.73 9.54
CA GLU A 27 9.37 11.43 9.99
C GLU A 27 9.63 10.49 8.82
N ILE A 28 8.75 10.50 7.84
CA ILE A 28 8.92 9.63 6.68
C ILE A 28 10.18 10.02 5.91
N GLU A 29 10.36 11.30 5.68
CA GLU A 29 11.52 11.79 4.93
C GLU A 29 12.82 11.50 5.64
N ASP A 30 12.79 11.50 6.97
CA ASP A 30 13.95 11.16 7.76
C ASP A 30 14.32 9.68 7.57
N LEU A 31 13.34 8.82 7.36
CA LEU A 31 13.55 7.39 7.17
C LEU A 31 13.83 7.01 5.73
N ARG A 32 13.27 7.73 4.79
CA ARG A 32 13.43 7.44 3.35
C ARG A 32 13.50 8.74 2.58
N SER A 33 14.65 9.04 2.03
CA SER A 33 14.84 10.29 1.32
C SER A 33 14.32 10.25 -0.11
N ASP A 34 14.03 9.07 -0.63
CA ASP A 34 13.68 8.90 -2.04
C ASP A 34 12.21 8.57 -2.24
N VAL A 35 11.33 9.05 -1.38
CA VAL A 35 9.90 8.83 -1.52
C VAL A 35 9.21 10.08 -2.04
N ASP A 36 8.08 9.87 -2.70
CA ASP A 36 7.24 10.97 -3.17
C ASP A 36 6.03 11.04 -2.24
N ILE A 37 5.89 12.15 -1.52
CA ILE A 37 4.83 12.30 -0.53
C ILE A 37 3.80 13.28 -1.02
N ILE A 38 2.54 12.87 -1.03
CA ILE A 38 1.43 13.72 -1.42
C ILE A 38 0.41 13.77 -0.30
N PHE A 39 -0.41 14.81 -0.29
CA PHE A 39 -1.32 15.08 0.81
C PHE A 39 -2.75 15.24 0.37
N ALA A 40 -3.69 14.90 1.25
CA ALA A 40 -5.08 15.31 1.14
C ALA A 40 -5.56 15.73 2.52
N ASP A 41 -6.39 16.75 2.57
CA ASP A 41 -6.85 17.27 3.85
C ASP A 41 -8.31 16.92 4.15
N SER A 42 -8.92 16.09 3.30
CA SER A 42 -10.31 15.68 3.48
C SER A 42 -10.55 14.38 2.76
N GLY A 43 -11.68 13.75 3.08
CA GLY A 43 -12.07 12.52 2.39
C GLY A 43 -12.30 12.74 0.91
N MET A 44 -12.94 13.85 0.55
CA MET A 44 -13.19 14.16 -0.87
C MET A 44 -11.89 14.41 -1.61
N ALA A 45 -10.97 15.14 -1.00
CA ALA A 45 -9.69 15.40 -1.62
C ALA A 45 -8.91 14.10 -1.80
N ALA A 46 -9.03 13.19 -0.84
CA ALA A 46 -8.35 11.88 -0.95
C ALA A 46 -8.92 11.07 -2.10
N VAL A 47 -10.23 11.05 -2.27
CA VAL A 47 -10.84 10.34 -3.38
C VAL A 47 -10.32 10.87 -4.71
N GLN A 48 -10.27 12.18 -4.85
CA GLN A 48 -9.76 12.81 -6.05
C GLN A 48 -8.30 12.45 -6.29
N LEU A 49 -7.52 12.53 -5.23
CA LEU A 49 -6.09 12.24 -5.32
C LEU A 49 -5.86 10.82 -5.80
N LEU A 50 -6.59 9.86 -5.21
CA LEU A 50 -6.43 8.45 -5.54
C LEU A 50 -7.02 8.08 -6.88
N SER A 51 -7.88 8.92 -7.42
CA SER A 51 -8.40 8.74 -8.76
C SER A 51 -7.38 9.15 -9.81
N ASP A 52 -6.48 10.06 -9.44
CA ASP A 52 -5.51 10.60 -10.38
C ASP A 52 -4.15 9.98 -10.31
N LYS A 53 -3.71 9.58 -9.13
CA LYS A 53 -2.33 9.15 -8.90
C LYS A 53 -2.26 7.80 -8.24
N THR A 54 -1.35 6.96 -8.70
CA THR A 54 -1.10 5.66 -8.07
C THR A 54 -0.32 5.87 -6.78
N VAL A 55 -0.79 5.26 -5.71
CA VAL A 55 -0.20 5.40 -4.39
C VAL A 55 0.13 4.01 -3.87
N ASP A 56 1.32 3.88 -3.28
CA ASP A 56 1.76 2.59 -2.74
C ASP A 56 1.35 2.42 -1.29
N LEU A 57 1.35 3.51 -0.52
CA LEU A 57 1.04 3.48 0.90
C LEU A 57 0.23 4.71 1.27
N LEU A 58 -0.90 4.48 1.93
CA LEU A 58 -1.79 5.55 2.39
C LEU A 58 -1.81 5.56 3.90
N PHE A 59 -1.41 6.67 4.50
CA PHE A 59 -1.63 6.92 5.92
C PHE A 59 -2.93 7.71 6.06
N LEU A 60 -3.89 7.14 6.74
CA LEU A 60 -5.24 7.69 6.80
C LEU A 60 -5.65 7.96 8.23
N ASP A 61 -5.86 9.23 8.56
CA ASP A 61 -6.41 9.59 9.86
C ASP A 61 -7.83 9.08 9.94
N VAL A 62 -8.16 8.43 11.04
CA VAL A 62 -9.50 7.88 11.23
C VAL A 62 -10.55 8.98 11.33
N ASN A 63 -10.16 10.14 11.83
CA ASN A 63 -11.10 11.21 12.17
C ASN A 63 -10.95 12.39 11.22
N LEU A 64 -11.61 12.33 10.10
CA LEU A 64 -11.62 13.44 9.14
C LEU A 64 -12.89 14.26 9.33
N GLY A 65 -12.78 15.56 9.10
CA GLY A 65 -13.89 16.45 9.35
C GLY A 65 -15.08 16.24 8.46
N ASP A 66 -14.85 15.86 7.20
CA ASP A 66 -15.92 15.77 6.21
C ASP A 66 -16.46 14.37 6.02
N ALA A 67 -15.76 13.36 6.52
CA ALA A 67 -16.15 11.98 6.25
C ALA A 67 -15.57 11.06 7.30
N ASN A 68 -16.23 9.95 7.48
CA ASN A 68 -15.73 8.89 8.34
C ASN A 68 -14.76 8.02 7.55
N SER A 69 -13.53 7.95 8.00
CA SER A 69 -12.52 7.19 7.29
C SER A 69 -12.88 5.72 7.14
N THR A 70 -13.63 5.18 8.11
CA THR A 70 -14.00 3.76 8.02
C THR A 70 -14.90 3.51 6.83
N THR A 71 -15.73 4.47 6.42
CA THR A 71 -16.58 4.29 5.26
C THR A 71 -15.83 4.55 3.96
N LEU A 72 -14.71 5.27 4.04
CA LEU A 72 -13.92 5.57 2.85
C LEU A 72 -13.02 4.42 2.43
N VAL A 73 -12.67 3.53 3.36
CA VAL A 73 -11.73 2.45 3.07
C VAL A 73 -12.21 1.60 1.91
N SER A 74 -13.49 1.28 1.90
CA SER A 74 -14.06 0.48 0.82
C SER A 74 -13.88 1.17 -0.54
N THR A 75 -14.12 2.47 -0.59
CA THR A 75 -13.93 3.25 -1.80
C THR A 75 -12.47 3.25 -2.22
N PHE A 76 -11.57 3.44 -1.27
CA PHE A 76 -10.14 3.46 -1.57
C PHE A 76 -9.68 2.11 -2.11
N HIS A 77 -10.16 1.02 -1.54
CA HIS A 77 -9.82 -0.31 -2.05
C HIS A 77 -10.28 -0.50 -3.49
N LYS A 78 -11.44 0.03 -3.83
CA LYS A 78 -11.94 -0.07 -5.19
C LYS A 78 -11.12 0.77 -6.15
N LEU A 79 -10.64 1.92 -5.69
CA LEU A 79 -9.83 2.78 -6.53
C LEU A 79 -8.44 2.19 -6.75
N GLN A 80 -7.85 1.61 -5.72
CA GLN A 80 -6.48 1.09 -5.79
C GLN A 80 -6.34 -0.11 -4.86
N HIS A 81 -6.67 -1.31 -5.33
CA HIS A 81 -6.65 -2.48 -4.46
C HIS A 81 -5.24 -2.95 -4.11
N ASP A 82 -4.22 -2.49 -4.84
CA ASP A 82 -2.84 -2.85 -4.50
C ASP A 82 -2.23 -1.91 -3.47
N MET A 83 -2.90 -0.81 -3.17
CA MET A 83 -2.39 0.16 -2.22
C MET A 83 -2.52 -0.36 -0.80
N MET A 84 -1.46 -0.15 -0.01
CA MET A 84 -1.50 -0.48 1.41
C MET A 84 -2.12 0.67 2.18
N ILE A 85 -3.03 0.37 3.09
CA ILE A 85 -3.69 1.38 3.92
C ILE A 85 -3.29 1.17 5.37
N CYS A 86 -2.83 2.25 5.99
CA CYS A 86 -2.48 2.27 7.41
C CYS A 86 -3.28 3.37 8.11
N PHE A 87 -4.09 2.99 9.09
CA PHE A 87 -4.80 3.96 9.91
C PHE A 87 -3.82 4.65 10.85
N VAL A 88 -4.03 5.95 11.06
CA VAL A 88 -3.27 6.73 12.04
C VAL A 88 -4.30 7.35 12.98
N THR A 89 -4.25 7.03 14.27
CA THR A 89 -5.31 7.44 15.17
C THR A 89 -4.81 7.58 16.60
N ALA A 90 -5.46 8.42 17.37
CA ALA A 90 -5.23 8.53 18.80
C ALA A 90 -6.10 7.56 19.62
N TYR A 91 -6.95 6.80 18.96
CA TYR A 91 -7.95 5.96 19.63
C TYR A 91 -7.64 4.49 19.44
N SER A 92 -7.44 3.79 20.56
CA SER A 92 -7.05 2.38 20.51
C SER A 92 -8.18 1.47 20.06
N ASP A 93 -9.43 1.88 20.20
CA ASP A 93 -10.55 1.02 19.84
C ASP A 93 -10.75 0.89 18.34
N TYR A 94 -10.03 1.65 17.55
CA TYR A 94 -10.09 1.49 16.11
C TYR A 94 -9.25 0.34 15.58
N ALA A 95 -8.44 -0.29 16.44
CA ALA A 95 -7.60 -1.40 15.98
C ALA A 95 -8.42 -2.57 15.47
N ILE A 96 -9.46 -2.95 16.21
CA ILE A 96 -10.33 -4.04 15.81
C ILE A 96 -11.07 -3.69 14.54
N LYS A 97 -11.57 -2.46 14.46
CA LYS A 97 -12.30 -2.01 13.30
C LYS A 97 -11.41 -1.98 12.07
N ALA A 98 -10.16 -1.57 12.23
CA ALA A 98 -9.20 -1.56 11.13
C ALA A 98 -9.04 -2.97 10.56
N PHE A 99 -8.90 -3.94 11.44
CA PHE A 99 -8.76 -5.32 11.04
C PHE A 99 -10.00 -5.80 10.27
N GLU A 100 -11.19 -5.46 10.77
CA GLU A 100 -12.44 -5.86 10.13
C GLU A 100 -12.60 -5.23 8.76
N LEU A 101 -12.09 -4.02 8.58
CA LEU A 101 -12.19 -3.31 7.31
C LEU A 101 -11.15 -3.74 6.30
N GLY A 102 -10.19 -4.56 6.73
CA GLY A 102 -9.17 -5.02 5.83
C GLY A 102 -8.04 -4.02 5.58
N VAL A 103 -7.85 -3.05 6.49
CA VAL A 103 -6.67 -2.21 6.36
C VAL A 103 -5.45 -3.01 6.79
N ASP A 104 -4.31 -2.63 6.26
CA ASP A 104 -3.10 -3.44 6.40
C ASP A 104 -2.40 -3.24 7.73
N ASP A 105 -2.54 -2.06 8.34
CA ASP A 105 -1.88 -1.78 9.59
C ASP A 105 -2.52 -0.59 10.24
N TYR A 106 -2.15 -0.31 11.50
CA TYR A 106 -2.58 0.93 12.13
C TYR A 106 -1.49 1.40 13.08
N ILE A 107 -1.45 2.72 13.30
CA ILE A 107 -0.48 3.36 14.19
C ILE A 107 -1.23 4.24 15.17
N MET A 108 -0.86 4.11 16.45
CA MET A 108 -1.42 4.96 17.50
C MET A 108 -0.60 6.22 17.65
N LYS A 109 -1.26 7.35 17.77
CA LYS A 109 -0.61 8.61 18.13
C LYS A 109 -0.44 8.67 19.64
N PRO A 110 0.64 9.16 20.16
CA PRO A 110 1.87 9.53 19.45
C PRO A 110 2.66 8.29 19.03
N PHE A 111 3.34 8.40 17.90
CA PHE A 111 4.09 7.26 17.37
C PHE A 111 5.57 7.61 17.30
N ASP A 112 6.41 6.60 17.18
CA ASP A 112 7.84 6.80 17.00
C ASP A 112 8.29 6.30 15.64
N ASN A 113 9.54 6.58 15.32
CA ASN A 113 10.10 6.24 14.03
C ASN A 113 10.09 4.75 13.76
N LYS A 114 10.26 3.94 14.79
CA LYS A 114 10.31 2.50 14.62
C LYS A 114 8.99 1.97 14.08
N ARG A 115 7.90 2.54 14.55
CA ARG A 115 6.58 2.08 14.11
C ARG A 115 6.33 2.47 12.67
N ILE A 116 6.72 3.70 12.31
CA ILE A 116 6.60 4.15 10.92
C ILE A 116 7.50 3.34 10.02
N GLU A 117 8.71 3.05 10.47
CA GLU A 117 9.65 2.26 9.69
C GLU A 117 9.06 0.89 9.34
N LYS A 118 8.41 0.25 10.30
CA LYS A 118 7.80 -1.07 10.06
C LYS A 118 6.71 -1.00 9.00
N VAL A 119 5.90 0.05 9.06
CA VAL A 119 4.83 0.20 8.07
C VAL A 119 5.41 0.42 6.68
N ILE A 120 6.44 1.26 6.58
CA ILE A 120 7.07 1.51 5.30
C ILE A 120 7.71 0.24 4.75
N GLN A 121 8.37 -0.55 5.61
CA GLN A 121 8.96 -1.82 5.18
C GLN A 121 7.90 -2.76 4.63
N LYS A 122 6.76 -2.85 5.29
CA LYS A 122 5.67 -3.69 4.80
C LYS A 122 5.20 -3.22 3.43
N ALA A 123 5.10 -1.92 3.25
CA ALA A 123 4.67 -1.37 1.96
C ALA A 123 5.70 -1.65 0.88
N GLU A 124 6.98 -1.54 1.21
CA GLU A 124 8.05 -1.85 0.26
C GLU A 124 8.00 -3.32 -0.15
N GLU A 125 7.79 -4.21 0.80
CA GLU A 125 7.69 -5.63 0.52
C GLU A 125 6.47 -5.95 -0.33
N LYS A 126 5.33 -5.36 0.00
CA LYS A 126 4.12 -5.59 -0.78
C LYS A 126 4.29 -5.10 -2.21
N SER A 127 4.91 -3.96 -2.36
CA SER A 127 5.14 -3.38 -3.67
C SER A 127 6.08 -4.26 -4.50
N ALA A 128 7.12 -4.80 -3.87
CA ALA A 128 8.05 -5.69 -4.55
C ALA A 128 7.36 -6.98 -4.97
N ILE A 129 6.54 -7.55 -4.10
CA ILE A 129 5.81 -8.76 -4.40
C ILE A 129 4.83 -8.53 -5.55
N ASN A 130 4.13 -7.41 -5.52
CA ASN A 130 3.19 -7.08 -6.59
C ASN A 130 3.88 -6.95 -7.93
N ARG A 131 5.09 -6.38 -7.95
CA ARG A 131 5.85 -6.29 -9.17
C ARG A 131 6.27 -7.65 -9.69
N ILE A 132 6.64 -8.54 -8.78
CA ILE A 132 7.01 -9.91 -9.16
C ILE A 132 5.81 -10.64 -9.74
N ILE A 133 4.66 -10.55 -9.08
CA ILE A 133 3.45 -11.19 -9.55
C ILE A 133 3.08 -10.69 -10.95
N LYS A 134 3.18 -9.39 -11.14
CA LYS A 134 2.86 -8.80 -12.44
C LYS A 134 3.79 -9.32 -13.51
N LYS A 135 5.08 -9.44 -13.21
CA LYS A 135 6.04 -9.98 -14.16
C LYS A 135 5.77 -11.43 -14.48
N VAL A 136 5.39 -12.21 -13.46
CA VAL A 136 5.07 -13.61 -13.68
C VAL A 136 3.87 -13.74 -14.60
N ASP A 137 2.84 -12.93 -14.38
CA ASP A 137 1.65 -12.97 -15.24
C ASP A 137 1.99 -12.59 -16.66
N GLU A 138 2.81 -11.57 -16.84
CA GLU A 138 3.26 -11.19 -18.17
C GLU A 138 4.10 -12.28 -18.80
N GLY A 139 4.94 -12.94 -18.00
CA GLY A 139 5.74 -14.05 -18.48
C GLY A 139 4.91 -15.25 -18.86
N LYS A 140 3.84 -15.50 -18.12
CA LYS A 140 2.93 -16.59 -18.48
C LYS A 140 2.27 -16.36 -19.82
N ALA A 141 1.87 -15.13 -20.08
CA ALA A 141 1.27 -14.80 -21.35
C ALA A 141 2.23 -15.08 -22.50
N LYS A 142 3.50 -14.80 -22.29
CA LYS A 142 4.51 -15.10 -23.31
C LYS A 142 4.75 -16.60 -23.44
N ILE A 143 4.80 -17.30 -22.33
CA ILE A 143 5.07 -18.72 -22.31
C ILE A 143 3.94 -19.49 -22.97
N GLU A 144 2.71 -19.04 -22.81
CA GLU A 144 1.60 -19.70 -23.47
C GLU A 144 1.69 -19.63 -24.97
N ASN A 145 2.39 -18.63 -25.48
CA ASN A 145 2.65 -18.56 -26.90
C ASN A 145 3.82 -19.44 -27.32
N GLU A 146 4.58 -19.95 -26.35
CA GLU A 146 5.72 -20.82 -26.61
C GLU A 146 5.56 -22.07 -25.78
N ASP A 147 4.97 -23.05 -26.28
CA ASP A 147 4.44 -24.18 -25.55
C ASP A 147 5.34 -24.91 -24.58
N GLU A 148 6.61 -24.94 -24.84
CA GLU A 148 7.50 -25.85 -24.15
C GLU A 148 7.63 -25.66 -22.66
N VAL A 149 7.74 -24.40 -22.24
CA VAL A 149 8.10 -24.12 -20.86
C VAL A 149 6.91 -24.35 -19.94
N THR A 150 5.73 -24.09 -20.44
CA THR A 150 4.53 -24.26 -19.63
C THR A 150 4.36 -25.71 -19.19
N GLY A 151 4.68 -26.63 -20.09
CA GLY A 151 4.54 -28.04 -19.77
C GLY A 151 5.42 -28.49 -18.63
N GLU A 152 6.63 -27.94 -18.58
CA GLU A 152 7.53 -28.34 -17.51
C GLU A 152 7.01 -27.94 -16.12
N PHE A 153 6.45 -26.76 -16.00
CA PHE A 153 5.91 -26.33 -14.72
C PHE A 153 4.79 -27.24 -14.25
N VAL A 154 3.92 -27.60 -15.16
CA VAL A 154 2.80 -28.46 -14.82
C VAL A 154 3.28 -29.82 -14.33
N GLU A 155 4.31 -30.35 -14.96
CA GLU A 155 4.85 -31.63 -14.57
C GLU A 155 5.40 -31.62 -13.16
N ILE A 156 6.10 -30.54 -12.78
CA ILE A 156 6.66 -30.45 -11.46
C ILE A 156 5.56 -30.44 -10.39
N GLU A 157 4.50 -29.72 -10.66
CA GLU A 157 3.40 -29.65 -9.72
C GLU A 157 2.71 -30.99 -9.54
N GLU A 158 2.54 -31.70 -10.65
CA GLU A 158 1.91 -33.02 -10.56
C GLU A 158 2.75 -33.98 -9.73
N ASP A 159 4.05 -33.91 -9.92
CA ASP A 159 4.93 -34.78 -9.17
C ASP A 159 4.82 -34.54 -7.69
N GLU A 160 4.71 -33.30 -7.27
CA GLU A 160 4.56 -33.00 -5.87
C GLU A 160 3.27 -33.54 -5.30
N GLU A 161 2.19 -33.41 -6.05
CA GLU A 161 0.92 -33.94 -5.58
C GLU A 161 0.96 -35.43 -5.43
N LYS A 162 1.57 -36.10 -6.39
CA LYS A 162 1.66 -37.54 -6.30
C LYS A 162 2.53 -38.01 -5.16
N GLY A 163 3.48 -37.21 -4.75
CA GLY A 163 4.36 -37.55 -3.67
C GLY A 163 3.65 -37.67 -2.34
N GLU A 164 2.47 -37.15 -2.25
CA GLU A 164 1.72 -37.29 -1.05
C GLU A 164 1.08 -38.65 -0.98
#